data_98dc4f0d166f53a9de49ab279fcbe42d
#
_entry.id   98dc4f0d166f53a9de49ab279fcbe42d
#
_cell.length_a   1.000
_cell.length_b   1.000
_cell.length_c   1.000
_cell.angle_alpha   90.00
_cell.angle_beta   90.00
_cell.angle_gamma   90.00
#
_symmetry.space_group_name_H-M   'P 1'
#
loop_
_entity.id
_entity.type
_entity.pdbx_description
1 polymer ?
#
loop_
_entity_poly.entity_id
_entity_poly.type
_entity_poly.pdbx_seq_one_letter_code
_entity_poly.pdbx_strand_id
1 'polypeptide(L)'
;MQFQKKEKRQTTVRFDSHHVRLRTGEVQRKTGSYMYRWTDKLGKRNTIYAATLEDLREQEEQILVDQHDGIKANIKNVTVNDVYELWCQLKRGIKDSTMKNYIYMYELFVKPTFGKKKLVQVKKSDVRRFYNQLIDDKVLKPSTVDVIHNIVHQVFQIAVDDDMIRSNPAANMLREIKMAHGSEIEKRKALTLEQEELFLGYLARTPKYQHWYPVFYIMANTGMRVGEITGLRWCDVDTENGIISVNHTLVYYNHRDEKGCYFSINTPKTKAGMPLVDHCLKLCGLTCADIDLFGVNA
;
A
#
# COMPACT_ATOMS: atom_id res chain seq x y z
N MET A 1 -26.88 -15.90 -55.20
CA MET A 1 -25.68 -15.72 -54.36
C MET A 1 -25.11 -17.06 -54.00
N GLN A 2 -24.01 -17.47 -54.64
CA GLN A 2 -23.35 -18.75 -54.38
C GLN A 2 -22.43 -18.62 -53.19
N PHE A 3 -22.71 -19.33 -52.11
CA PHE A 3 -21.80 -19.50 -50.98
C PHE A 3 -20.62 -20.40 -51.37
N GLN A 4 -19.43 -19.83 -51.57
CA GLN A 4 -18.23 -20.64 -51.73
C GLN A 4 -17.89 -21.29 -50.39
N LYS A 5 -17.98 -22.62 -50.33
CA LYS A 5 -17.46 -23.47 -49.26
C LYS A 5 -15.93 -23.25 -49.18
N LYS A 6 -15.43 -22.64 -48.09
CA LYS A 6 -14.00 -22.68 -47.77
C LYS A 6 -13.58 -24.10 -47.51
N GLU A 7 -12.78 -24.68 -48.41
CA GLU A 7 -12.15 -25.99 -48.22
C GLU A 7 -11.33 -25.99 -46.92
N LYS A 8 -11.62 -26.94 -46.05
CA LYS A 8 -10.79 -27.23 -44.88
C LYS A 8 -9.43 -27.69 -45.36
N ARG A 9 -8.35 -26.91 -45.17
CA ARG A 9 -6.98 -27.35 -45.38
C ARG A 9 -6.74 -28.61 -44.60
N GLN A 10 -6.42 -29.71 -45.27
CA GLN A 10 -5.98 -30.97 -44.67
C GLN A 10 -4.70 -30.69 -43.87
N THR A 11 -4.74 -30.89 -42.58
CA THR A 11 -3.58 -30.81 -41.70
C THR A 11 -2.71 -32.03 -41.96
N THR A 12 -1.62 -31.85 -42.69
CA THR A 12 -0.59 -32.88 -42.86
C THR A 12 0.03 -33.21 -41.50
N VAL A 13 -0.03 -34.49 -41.14
CA VAL A 13 0.60 -35.02 -39.92
C VAL A 13 2.10 -34.79 -40.02
N ARG A 14 2.71 -34.15 -39.04
CA ARG A 14 4.15 -33.84 -38.98
C ARG A 14 4.82 -34.72 -37.94
N PHE A 15 6.04 -35.14 -38.21
CA PHE A 15 6.89 -35.93 -37.33
C PHE A 15 8.20 -35.17 -37.12
N ASP A 16 8.85 -35.38 -35.99
CA ASP A 16 10.19 -34.91 -35.73
C ASP A 16 11.27 -35.87 -36.31
N SER A 17 12.55 -35.59 -36.07
CA SER A 17 13.69 -36.40 -36.49
C SER A 17 13.72 -37.82 -35.83
N HIS A 18 12.97 -38.00 -34.75
CA HIS A 18 12.85 -39.27 -34.01
C HIS A 18 11.54 -39.99 -34.30
N HIS A 19 10.84 -39.59 -35.37
CA HIS A 19 9.54 -40.14 -35.76
C HIS A 19 8.42 -39.98 -34.71
N VAL A 20 8.56 -39.01 -33.81
CA VAL A 20 7.49 -38.66 -32.87
C VAL A 20 6.52 -37.68 -33.51
N ARG A 21 5.22 -37.99 -33.43
CA ARG A 21 4.17 -37.14 -33.98
C ARG A 21 4.11 -35.77 -33.26
N LEU A 22 4.24 -34.68 -34.01
CA LEU A 22 4.10 -33.33 -33.55
C LEU A 22 2.63 -32.89 -33.49
N ARG A 23 2.25 -32.20 -32.42
CA ARG A 23 0.91 -31.60 -32.26
C ARG A 23 0.75 -30.33 -33.10
N THR A 24 -0.46 -29.83 -33.22
CA THR A 24 -0.75 -28.55 -33.90
C THR A 24 -0.05 -27.40 -33.20
N GLY A 25 0.79 -26.66 -33.93
CA GLY A 25 1.61 -25.57 -33.36
C GLY A 25 3.05 -25.95 -33.02
N GLU A 26 3.33 -27.25 -32.79
CA GLU A 26 4.68 -27.77 -32.56
C GLU A 26 5.49 -27.83 -33.85
N VAL A 27 6.76 -27.46 -33.80
CA VAL A 27 7.71 -27.55 -34.93
C VAL A 27 9.11 -27.84 -34.38
N GLN A 28 9.80 -28.82 -34.99
CA GLN A 28 11.23 -29.03 -34.77
C GLN A 28 12.02 -28.05 -35.69
N ARG A 29 12.97 -27.32 -35.11
CA ARG A 29 13.85 -26.41 -35.84
C ARG A 29 15.06 -27.16 -36.43
N LYS A 30 15.70 -26.59 -37.45
CA LYS A 30 16.94 -27.11 -38.04
C LYS A 30 18.08 -27.29 -37.04
N THR A 31 18.03 -26.52 -35.92
CA THR A 31 18.98 -26.59 -34.79
C THR A 31 18.74 -27.74 -33.82
N GLY A 32 17.73 -28.60 -34.07
CA GLY A 32 17.33 -29.71 -33.19
C GLY A 32 16.37 -29.29 -32.07
N SER A 33 16.27 -27.99 -31.75
CA SER A 33 15.34 -27.49 -30.72
C SER A 33 13.90 -27.47 -31.21
N TYR A 34 12.96 -27.46 -30.28
CA TYR A 34 11.52 -27.47 -30.57
C TYR A 34 10.91 -26.10 -30.32
N MET A 35 9.79 -25.82 -30.98
CA MET A 35 9.07 -24.57 -30.94
C MET A 35 7.58 -24.86 -30.97
N TYR A 36 6.80 -24.19 -30.10
CA TYR A 36 5.35 -24.16 -30.10
C TYR A 36 4.81 -22.76 -30.37
N ARG A 37 3.85 -22.66 -31.29
CA ARG A 37 3.17 -21.41 -31.67
C ARG A 37 1.69 -21.51 -31.41
N TRP A 38 1.16 -20.48 -30.72
CA TRP A 38 -0.29 -20.36 -30.50
C TRP A 38 -0.75 -18.91 -30.65
N THR A 39 -2.04 -18.75 -30.75
CA THR A 39 -2.70 -17.45 -30.78
C THR A 39 -3.50 -17.30 -29.48
N ASP A 40 -3.29 -16.22 -28.73
CA ASP A 40 -4.06 -15.96 -27.53
C ASP A 40 -5.50 -15.48 -27.84
N LYS A 41 -6.32 -15.30 -26.78
CA LYS A 41 -7.73 -14.86 -26.93
C LYS A 41 -7.85 -13.45 -27.54
N LEU A 42 -6.78 -12.65 -27.49
CA LEU A 42 -6.70 -11.31 -28.07
C LEU A 42 -6.24 -11.32 -29.54
N GLY A 43 -6.02 -12.49 -30.14
CA GLY A 43 -5.55 -12.63 -31.51
C GLY A 43 -4.04 -12.45 -31.70
N LYS A 44 -3.26 -12.28 -30.62
CA LYS A 44 -1.81 -12.14 -30.69
C LYS A 44 -1.13 -13.49 -30.81
N ARG A 45 -0.16 -13.60 -31.71
CA ARG A 45 0.66 -14.81 -31.91
C ARG A 45 1.81 -14.82 -30.91
N ASN A 46 1.92 -15.92 -30.18
CA ASN A 46 2.97 -16.17 -29.21
C ASN A 46 3.79 -17.40 -29.61
N THR A 47 5.04 -17.49 -29.15
CA THR A 47 5.95 -18.59 -29.45
C THR A 47 6.81 -18.89 -28.22
N ILE A 48 6.98 -20.20 -27.92
CA ILE A 48 7.95 -20.68 -26.93
C ILE A 48 8.93 -21.63 -27.61
N TYR A 49 10.08 -21.84 -26.96
CA TYR A 49 11.15 -22.71 -27.42
C TYR A 49 11.60 -23.59 -26.27
N ALA A 50 11.93 -24.87 -26.60
CA ALA A 50 12.52 -25.81 -25.66
C ALA A 50 13.61 -26.64 -26.34
N ALA A 51 14.52 -27.20 -25.55
CA ALA A 51 15.58 -28.06 -26.06
C ALA A 51 15.04 -29.42 -26.41
N THR A 52 14.09 -29.97 -25.62
CA THR A 52 13.46 -31.27 -25.83
C THR A 52 11.97 -31.12 -26.11
N LEU A 53 11.38 -32.15 -26.68
CA LEU A 53 9.93 -32.20 -26.97
C LEU A 53 9.13 -32.34 -25.65
N GLU A 54 9.68 -33.03 -24.68
CA GLU A 54 9.05 -33.20 -23.36
C GLU A 54 8.94 -31.87 -22.63
N ASP A 55 10.02 -31.10 -22.53
CA ASP A 55 10.01 -29.77 -21.95
C ASP A 55 9.03 -28.81 -22.68
N LEU A 56 8.95 -28.93 -24.03
CA LEU A 56 8.01 -28.14 -24.80
C LEU A 56 6.57 -28.47 -24.43
N ARG A 57 6.23 -29.74 -24.28
CA ARG A 57 4.88 -30.19 -23.95
C ARG A 57 4.47 -29.87 -22.54
N GLU A 58 5.39 -29.92 -21.59
CA GLU A 58 5.13 -29.47 -20.23
C GLU A 58 4.80 -27.95 -20.21
N GLN A 59 5.56 -27.15 -20.96
CA GLN A 59 5.27 -25.72 -21.11
C GLN A 59 3.96 -25.46 -21.87
N GLU A 60 3.63 -26.27 -22.87
CA GLU A 60 2.37 -26.21 -23.63
C GLU A 60 1.17 -26.49 -22.72
N GLU A 61 1.23 -27.54 -21.89
CA GLU A 61 0.18 -27.87 -20.93
C GLU A 61 -0.03 -26.71 -19.92
N GLN A 62 1.05 -26.14 -19.43
CA GLN A 62 0.97 -24.98 -18.54
C GLN A 62 0.30 -23.77 -19.22
N ILE A 63 0.64 -23.50 -20.49
CA ILE A 63 0.03 -22.42 -21.27
C ILE A 63 -1.45 -22.68 -21.51
N LEU A 64 -1.85 -23.92 -21.80
CA LEU A 64 -3.26 -24.27 -21.99
C LEU A 64 -4.07 -24.09 -20.71
N VAL A 65 -3.51 -24.47 -19.56
CA VAL A 65 -4.12 -24.23 -18.25
C VAL A 65 -4.22 -22.73 -17.97
N ASP A 66 -3.15 -21.94 -18.23
CA ASP A 66 -3.15 -20.50 -18.05
C ASP A 66 -4.19 -19.80 -18.96
N GLN A 67 -4.35 -20.26 -20.21
CA GLN A 67 -5.38 -19.77 -21.13
C GLN A 67 -6.80 -20.13 -20.69
N HIS A 68 -6.98 -21.33 -20.14
CA HIS A 68 -8.26 -21.75 -19.57
C HIS A 68 -8.64 -20.89 -18.37
N ASP A 69 -7.68 -20.60 -17.50
CA ASP A 69 -7.84 -19.78 -16.29
C ASP A 69 -7.87 -18.27 -16.60
N GLY A 70 -7.76 -17.88 -17.86
CA GLY A 70 -7.84 -16.47 -18.29
C GLY A 70 -6.56 -15.66 -18.14
N ILE A 71 -5.46 -16.26 -17.65
CA ILE A 71 -4.19 -15.56 -17.42
C ILE A 71 -3.59 -15.06 -18.73
N LYS A 72 -3.24 -13.76 -18.78
CA LYS A 72 -2.73 -13.11 -19.99
C LYS A 72 -1.31 -13.57 -20.32
N ALA A 73 -1.08 -14.12 -21.50
CA ALA A 73 0.23 -14.63 -21.95
C ALA A 73 1.35 -13.56 -22.01
N ASN A 74 1.01 -12.29 -21.92
CA ASN A 74 1.93 -11.16 -22.12
C ASN A 74 2.64 -10.66 -20.84
N ILE A 75 2.43 -11.36 -19.69
CA ILE A 75 2.85 -10.90 -18.36
C ILE A 75 4.29 -11.27 -18.01
N LYS A 76 4.98 -12.05 -18.87
CA LYS A 76 6.33 -12.58 -18.58
C LYS A 76 7.36 -11.51 -18.19
N ASN A 77 7.18 -10.27 -18.61
CA ASN A 77 8.12 -9.17 -18.33
C ASN A 77 7.59 -8.13 -17.33
N VAL A 78 6.34 -8.23 -16.89
CA VAL A 78 5.76 -7.31 -15.91
C VAL A 78 6.44 -7.51 -14.57
N THR A 79 6.88 -6.42 -13.97
CA THR A 79 7.49 -6.38 -12.64
C THR A 79 6.46 -6.00 -11.57
N VAL A 80 6.81 -6.21 -10.31
CA VAL A 80 5.99 -5.74 -9.18
C VAL A 80 5.88 -4.20 -9.20
N ASN A 81 6.94 -3.49 -9.65
CA ASN A 81 6.90 -2.03 -9.81
C ASN A 81 5.88 -1.57 -10.85
N ASP A 82 5.74 -2.27 -11.98
CA ASP A 82 4.78 -1.90 -13.02
C ASP A 82 3.33 -1.99 -12.47
N VAL A 83 3.04 -3.02 -11.68
CA VAL A 83 1.73 -3.17 -11.03
C VAL A 83 1.53 -2.12 -9.92
N TYR A 84 2.59 -1.75 -9.21
CA TYR A 84 2.53 -0.66 -8.25
C TYR A 84 2.21 0.68 -8.90
N GLU A 85 2.78 0.99 -10.05
CA GLU A 85 2.44 2.21 -10.81
C GLU A 85 0.97 2.22 -11.21
N LEU A 86 0.44 1.08 -11.67
CA LEU A 86 -0.98 0.90 -11.93
C LEU A 86 -1.82 1.12 -10.65
N TRP A 87 -1.40 0.53 -9.51
CA TRP A 87 -2.06 0.72 -8.23
C TRP A 87 -2.11 2.21 -7.83
N CYS A 88 -1.03 2.97 -8.01
CA CYS A 88 -0.98 4.39 -7.74
C CYS A 88 -1.99 5.18 -8.60
N GLN A 89 -2.15 4.80 -9.88
CA GLN A 89 -3.10 5.44 -10.80
C GLN A 89 -4.56 5.14 -10.43
N LEU A 90 -4.84 3.93 -9.95
CA LEU A 90 -6.20 3.47 -9.64
C LEU A 90 -6.66 3.87 -8.23
N LYS A 91 -5.73 4.01 -7.28
CA LYS A 91 -6.06 4.22 -5.87
C LYS A 91 -6.79 5.54 -5.65
N ARG A 92 -7.99 5.47 -5.07
CA ARG A 92 -8.84 6.62 -4.74
C ARG A 92 -9.39 6.47 -3.31
N GLY A 93 -9.95 7.54 -2.77
CA GLY A 93 -10.66 7.51 -1.49
C GLY A 93 -9.78 7.48 -0.24
N ILE A 94 -8.47 7.70 -0.37
CA ILE A 94 -7.54 7.85 0.76
C ILE A 94 -7.05 9.29 0.88
N LYS A 95 -6.71 9.72 2.11
CA LYS A 95 -6.17 11.04 2.36
C LYS A 95 -4.80 11.20 1.70
N ASP A 96 -4.50 12.41 1.21
CA ASP A 96 -3.22 12.71 0.54
C ASP A 96 -2.01 12.35 1.41
N SER A 97 -2.04 12.70 2.70
CA SER A 97 -0.99 12.34 3.66
C SER A 97 -0.77 10.82 3.78
N THR A 98 -1.83 10.03 3.69
CA THR A 98 -1.74 8.56 3.70
C THR A 98 -1.12 8.05 2.41
N MET A 99 -1.54 8.59 1.25
CA MET A 99 -0.96 8.23 -0.05
C MET A 99 0.52 8.57 -0.11
N LYS A 100 0.92 9.76 0.34
CA LYS A 100 2.33 10.19 0.41
C LYS A 100 3.17 9.26 1.28
N ASN A 101 2.62 8.82 2.42
CA ASN A 101 3.28 7.85 3.28
C ASN A 101 3.43 6.47 2.59
N TYR A 102 2.40 6.00 1.88
CA TYR A 102 2.47 4.75 1.14
C TYR A 102 3.51 4.80 0.02
N ILE A 103 3.55 5.89 -0.74
CA ILE A 103 4.57 6.12 -1.76
C ILE A 103 5.97 6.10 -1.11
N TYR A 104 6.15 6.79 0.02
CA TYR A 104 7.42 6.80 0.75
C TYR A 104 7.89 5.41 1.14
N MET A 105 7.01 4.63 1.77
CA MET A 105 7.35 3.29 2.22
C MET A 105 7.67 2.35 1.05
N TYR A 106 6.92 2.44 -0.03
CA TYR A 106 7.16 1.61 -1.20
C TYR A 106 8.48 1.98 -1.91
N GLU A 107 8.70 3.25 -2.17
CA GLU A 107 9.90 3.72 -2.88
C GLU A 107 11.19 3.45 -2.11
N LEU A 108 11.14 3.58 -0.77
CA LEU A 108 12.31 3.38 0.07
C LEU A 108 12.64 1.89 0.26
N PHE A 109 11.64 1.05 0.49
CA PHE A 109 11.86 -0.32 0.94
C PHE A 109 11.57 -1.39 -0.12
N VAL A 110 10.58 -1.17 -1.00
CA VAL A 110 10.13 -2.21 -1.95
C VAL A 110 10.74 -2.01 -3.33
N LYS A 111 10.64 -0.79 -3.88
CA LYS A 111 11.02 -0.44 -5.25
C LYS A 111 12.46 -0.79 -5.62
N PRO A 112 13.49 -0.59 -4.76
CA PRO A 112 14.88 -0.81 -5.14
C PRO A 112 15.25 -2.28 -5.35
N THR A 113 14.58 -3.19 -4.63
CA THR A 113 14.93 -4.62 -4.57
C THR A 113 13.78 -5.51 -5.00
N PHE A 114 12.81 -5.71 -4.12
CA PHE A 114 11.69 -6.61 -4.32
C PHE A 114 10.80 -6.19 -5.51
N GLY A 115 10.59 -4.89 -5.70
CA GLY A 115 9.80 -4.32 -6.77
C GLY A 115 10.31 -4.62 -8.18
N LYS A 116 11.60 -4.92 -8.35
CA LYS A 116 12.22 -5.28 -9.63
C LYS A 116 11.99 -6.74 -10.04
N LYS A 117 11.46 -7.58 -9.14
CA LYS A 117 11.18 -8.96 -9.46
C LYS A 117 10.06 -9.08 -10.48
N LYS A 118 10.16 -10.04 -11.38
CA LYS A 118 9.09 -10.35 -12.32
C LYS A 118 7.89 -10.91 -11.57
N LEU A 119 6.72 -10.35 -11.82
CA LEU A 119 5.47 -10.65 -11.11
C LEU A 119 5.18 -12.16 -11.05
N VAL A 120 5.29 -12.84 -12.19
CA VAL A 120 5.00 -14.27 -12.32
C VAL A 120 5.98 -15.19 -11.60
N GLN A 121 7.15 -14.67 -11.22
CA GLN A 121 8.20 -15.44 -10.52
C GLN A 121 8.11 -15.31 -9.01
N VAL A 122 7.31 -14.37 -8.50
CA VAL A 122 7.21 -14.11 -7.06
C VAL A 122 6.41 -15.21 -6.38
N LYS A 123 7.05 -15.91 -5.45
CA LYS A 123 6.44 -16.94 -4.60
C LYS A 123 6.18 -16.40 -3.19
N LYS A 124 5.32 -17.08 -2.44
CA LYS A 124 5.08 -16.79 -1.00
C LYS A 124 6.39 -16.76 -0.19
N SER A 125 7.33 -17.67 -0.49
CA SER A 125 8.64 -17.71 0.15
C SER A 125 9.50 -16.46 -0.12
N ASP A 126 9.35 -15.84 -1.30
CA ASP A 126 10.07 -14.59 -1.62
C ASP A 126 9.52 -13.42 -0.81
N VAL A 127 8.21 -13.33 -0.66
CA VAL A 127 7.56 -12.32 0.18
C VAL A 127 7.97 -12.48 1.64
N ARG A 128 7.97 -13.72 2.17
CA ARG A 128 8.41 -13.99 3.55
C ARG A 128 9.87 -13.60 3.76
N ARG A 129 10.76 -14.01 2.85
CA ARG A 129 12.18 -13.64 2.91
C ARG A 129 12.38 -12.12 2.88
N PHE A 130 11.64 -11.43 2.03
CA PHE A 130 11.69 -9.99 1.95
C PHE A 130 11.29 -9.31 3.27
N TYR A 131 10.20 -9.76 3.91
CA TYR A 131 9.77 -9.18 5.19
C TYR A 131 10.74 -9.50 6.33
N ASN A 132 11.30 -10.70 6.38
CA ASN A 132 12.35 -11.04 7.35
C ASN A 132 13.56 -10.13 7.16
N GLN A 133 14.00 -9.89 5.94
CA GLN A 133 15.10 -8.95 5.66
C GLN A 133 14.79 -7.51 6.11
N LEU A 134 13.54 -7.06 5.99
CA LEU A 134 13.16 -5.74 6.51
C LEU A 134 13.28 -5.63 8.03
N ILE A 135 13.02 -6.71 8.74
CA ILE A 135 13.14 -6.74 10.21
C ILE A 135 14.58 -6.96 10.64
N ASP A 136 15.25 -7.97 10.08
CA ASP A 136 16.58 -8.41 10.52
C ASP A 136 17.67 -7.44 10.04
N ASP A 137 17.68 -7.09 8.75
CA ASP A 137 18.74 -6.26 8.16
C ASP A 137 18.47 -4.76 8.31
N LYS A 138 17.20 -4.33 8.18
CA LYS A 138 16.80 -2.92 8.25
C LYS A 138 16.33 -2.50 9.63
N VAL A 139 16.21 -3.44 10.56
CA VAL A 139 15.79 -3.22 11.96
C VAL A 139 14.44 -2.46 12.03
N LEU A 140 13.53 -2.76 11.11
CA LEU A 140 12.22 -2.13 11.09
C LEU A 140 11.31 -2.75 12.15
N LYS A 141 10.53 -1.90 12.81
CA LYS A 141 9.48 -2.37 13.73
C LYS A 141 8.42 -3.15 12.95
N PRO A 142 7.84 -4.21 13.54
CA PRO A 142 6.75 -4.98 12.92
C PRO A 142 5.58 -4.12 12.42
N SER A 143 5.25 -3.03 13.14
CA SER A 143 4.21 -2.07 12.72
C SER A 143 4.54 -1.33 11.41
N THR A 144 5.83 -1.09 11.13
CA THR A 144 6.27 -0.51 9.86
C THR A 144 6.16 -1.52 8.72
N VAL A 145 6.52 -2.78 9.01
CA VAL A 145 6.36 -3.88 8.04
C VAL A 145 4.88 -4.13 7.73
N ASP A 146 3.96 -3.92 8.69
CA ASP A 146 2.51 -3.96 8.45
C ASP A 146 2.07 -2.95 7.38
N VAL A 147 2.59 -1.72 7.43
CA VAL A 147 2.28 -0.69 6.43
C VAL A 147 2.79 -1.11 5.05
N ILE A 148 4.04 -1.60 4.99
CA ILE A 148 4.64 -2.09 3.73
C ILE A 148 3.84 -3.28 3.18
N HIS A 149 3.47 -4.23 4.04
CA HIS A 149 2.64 -5.36 3.64
C HIS A 149 1.28 -4.93 3.08
N ASN A 150 0.62 -3.96 3.71
CA ASN A 150 -0.67 -3.47 3.22
C ASN A 150 -0.58 -2.91 1.80
N ILE A 151 0.54 -2.28 1.44
CA ILE A 151 0.78 -1.80 0.08
C ILE A 151 1.04 -2.98 -0.87
N VAL A 152 1.98 -3.83 -0.51
CA VAL A 152 2.39 -5.00 -1.32
C VAL A 152 1.21 -5.94 -1.55
N HIS A 153 0.39 -6.19 -0.52
CA HIS A 153 -0.80 -7.01 -0.64
C HIS A 153 -1.82 -6.43 -1.63
N GLN A 154 -2.06 -5.11 -1.60
CA GLN A 154 -2.97 -4.44 -2.52
C GLN A 154 -2.43 -4.45 -3.95
N VAL A 155 -1.12 -4.28 -4.15
CA VAL A 155 -0.46 -4.37 -5.45
C VAL A 155 -0.65 -5.76 -6.05
N PHE A 156 -0.40 -6.83 -5.28
CA PHE A 156 -0.65 -8.19 -5.75
C PHE A 156 -2.14 -8.50 -5.94
N GLN A 157 -3.02 -7.85 -5.17
CA GLN A 157 -4.45 -8.04 -5.35
C GLN A 157 -4.93 -7.52 -6.71
N ILE A 158 -4.46 -6.35 -7.15
CA ILE A 158 -4.73 -5.88 -8.52
C ILE A 158 -4.23 -6.88 -9.56
N ALA A 159 -3.04 -7.44 -9.35
CA ALA A 159 -2.52 -8.44 -10.27
C ALA A 159 -3.38 -9.71 -10.34
N VAL A 160 -4.06 -10.08 -9.25
CA VAL A 160 -5.04 -11.19 -9.24
C VAL A 160 -6.33 -10.76 -9.92
N ASP A 161 -6.86 -9.58 -9.58
CA ASP A 161 -8.12 -9.07 -10.12
C ASP A 161 -8.06 -8.83 -11.64
N ASP A 162 -6.86 -8.52 -12.15
CA ASP A 162 -6.58 -8.33 -13.59
C ASP A 162 -6.12 -9.63 -14.31
N ASP A 163 -6.25 -10.79 -13.67
CA ASP A 163 -5.84 -12.10 -14.21
C ASP A 163 -4.34 -12.16 -14.60
N MET A 164 -3.48 -11.41 -13.90
CA MET A 164 -2.04 -11.47 -14.12
C MET A 164 -1.38 -12.62 -13.39
N ILE A 165 -1.88 -12.98 -12.21
CA ILE A 165 -1.43 -14.09 -11.37
C ILE A 165 -2.65 -14.79 -10.75
N ARG A 166 -2.51 -16.09 -10.45
CA ARG A 166 -3.62 -16.92 -9.92
C ARG A 166 -3.99 -16.61 -8.47
N SER A 167 -3.02 -16.24 -7.68
CA SER A 167 -3.21 -16.02 -6.23
C SER A 167 -2.25 -14.96 -5.71
N ASN A 168 -2.68 -14.28 -4.67
CA ASN A 168 -1.88 -13.25 -4.02
C ASN A 168 -0.76 -13.88 -3.17
N PRO A 169 0.53 -13.73 -3.53
CA PRO A 169 1.63 -14.32 -2.77
C PRO A 169 1.85 -13.67 -1.41
N ALA A 170 1.30 -12.46 -1.17
CA ALA A 170 1.38 -11.79 0.11
C ALA A 170 0.23 -12.18 1.08
N ALA A 171 -0.74 -12.98 0.63
CA ALA A 171 -1.87 -13.37 1.47
C ALA A 171 -1.43 -14.12 2.73
N ASN A 172 -1.95 -13.71 3.90
CA ASN A 172 -1.72 -14.30 5.22
C ASN A 172 -0.28 -14.25 5.77
N MET A 173 0.62 -13.44 5.16
CA MET A 173 2.02 -13.38 5.58
C MET A 173 2.25 -12.68 6.92
N LEU A 174 1.42 -11.69 7.29
CA LEU A 174 1.61 -10.91 8.52
C LEU A 174 1.46 -11.71 9.81
N ARG A 175 0.57 -12.70 9.83
CA ARG A 175 0.30 -13.47 11.04
C ARG A 175 1.56 -14.18 11.54
N GLU A 176 2.28 -14.83 10.64
CA GLU A 176 3.51 -15.55 10.97
C GLU A 176 4.61 -14.60 11.45
N ILE A 177 4.77 -13.45 10.79
CA ILE A 177 5.78 -12.45 11.14
C ILE A 177 5.52 -11.87 12.54
N LYS A 178 4.25 -11.55 12.85
CA LYS A 178 3.85 -11.07 14.17
C LYS A 178 4.08 -12.10 15.26
N MET A 179 3.86 -13.38 14.96
CA MET A 179 4.12 -14.46 15.91
C MET A 179 5.64 -14.68 16.11
N ALA A 180 6.44 -14.61 15.06
CA ALA A 180 7.88 -14.86 15.11
C ALA A 180 8.66 -13.74 15.83
N HIS A 181 8.26 -12.49 15.64
CA HIS A 181 8.98 -11.33 16.18
C HIS A 181 8.34 -10.73 17.46
N GLY A 182 7.45 -11.48 18.10
CA GLY A 182 6.80 -11.10 19.36
C GLY A 182 6.21 -9.69 19.25
N SER A 183 4.95 -9.56 18.89
CA SER A 183 4.30 -8.26 18.99
C SER A 183 3.98 -7.96 20.46
N GLU A 184 4.97 -7.78 21.29
CA GLU A 184 4.81 -6.95 22.47
C GLU A 184 4.57 -5.54 21.97
N ILE A 185 3.32 -5.30 21.61
CA ILE A 185 2.82 -3.94 21.51
C ILE A 185 2.99 -3.40 22.93
N GLU A 186 4.04 -2.62 23.15
CA GLU A 186 4.13 -1.80 24.35
C GLU A 186 2.80 -1.04 24.41
N LYS A 187 1.91 -1.51 25.28
CA LYS A 187 0.65 -0.83 25.54
C LYS A 187 1.00 0.53 26.07
N ARG A 188 0.86 1.54 25.23
CA ARG A 188 1.02 2.94 25.67
C ARG A 188 0.07 3.13 26.83
N LYS A 189 0.63 3.38 28.00
CA LYS A 189 -0.16 3.67 29.20
C LYS A 189 -0.58 5.15 29.14
N ALA A 190 -1.83 5.40 29.47
CA ALA A 190 -2.27 6.76 29.76
C ALA A 190 -1.57 7.26 31.04
N LEU A 191 -1.40 8.57 31.17
CA LEU A 191 -0.95 9.16 32.42
C LEU A 191 -1.99 8.87 33.49
N THR A 192 -1.53 8.64 34.73
CA THR A 192 -2.42 8.70 35.88
C THR A 192 -2.77 10.16 36.17
N LEU A 193 -3.86 10.41 36.92
CA LEU A 193 -4.24 11.77 37.30
C LEU A 193 -3.11 12.50 38.02
N GLU A 194 -2.40 11.84 38.93
CA GLU A 194 -1.25 12.39 39.64
C GLU A 194 -0.11 12.77 38.67
N GLN A 195 0.16 11.93 37.69
CA GLN A 195 1.19 12.21 36.67
C GLN A 195 0.80 13.39 35.77
N GLU A 196 -0.47 13.49 35.43
CA GLU A 196 -1.03 14.60 34.67
C GLU A 196 -0.92 15.92 35.43
N GLU A 197 -1.33 15.96 36.70
CA GLU A 197 -1.21 17.13 37.57
C GLU A 197 0.24 17.59 37.75
N LEU A 198 1.17 16.63 37.97
CA LEU A 198 2.60 16.92 38.06
C LEU A 198 3.14 17.50 36.75
N PHE A 199 2.75 16.95 35.60
CA PHE A 199 3.18 17.39 34.28
C PHE A 199 2.67 18.80 33.99
N LEU A 200 1.37 19.06 34.19
CA LEU A 200 0.77 20.39 33.98
C LEU A 200 1.35 21.41 34.97
N GLY A 201 1.53 21.02 36.21
CA GLY A 201 2.17 21.90 37.24
C GLY A 201 3.62 22.21 36.88
N TYR A 202 4.37 21.28 36.30
CA TYR A 202 5.72 21.54 35.80
C TYR A 202 5.73 22.55 34.67
N LEU A 203 4.84 22.42 33.69
CA LEU A 203 4.70 23.36 32.58
C LEU A 203 4.35 24.77 33.06
N ALA A 204 3.39 24.89 33.99
CA ALA A 204 2.93 26.16 34.51
C ALA A 204 4.05 26.94 35.28
N ARG A 205 4.92 26.20 35.98
CA ARG A 205 5.96 26.80 36.85
C ARG A 205 7.29 27.03 36.13
N THR A 206 7.53 26.42 34.99
CA THR A 206 8.82 26.47 34.30
C THR A 206 8.76 27.52 33.17
N PRO A 207 9.42 28.69 33.29
CA PRO A 207 9.32 29.79 32.32
C PRO A 207 9.62 29.35 30.89
N LYS A 208 10.57 28.43 30.72
CA LYS A 208 10.95 27.87 29.40
C LYS A 208 9.79 27.14 28.69
N TYR A 209 8.87 26.52 29.43
CA TYR A 209 7.81 25.69 28.92
C TYR A 209 6.40 26.21 29.19
N GLN A 210 6.28 27.31 29.87
CA GLN A 210 5.00 27.91 30.29
C GLN A 210 4.07 28.18 29.10
N HIS A 211 4.61 28.59 27.95
CA HIS A 211 3.82 28.80 26.73
C HIS A 211 3.15 27.50 26.17
N TRP A 212 3.61 26.33 26.59
CA TRP A 212 2.97 25.05 26.22
C TRP A 212 1.83 24.69 27.18
N TYR A 213 1.75 25.31 28.34
CA TYR A 213 0.74 24.95 29.33
C TYR A 213 -0.69 24.99 28.80
N PRO A 214 -1.17 26.05 28.12
CA PRO A 214 -2.54 26.12 27.60
C PRO A 214 -2.83 24.98 26.63
N VAL A 215 -1.87 24.64 25.75
CA VAL A 215 -2.00 23.57 24.76
C VAL A 215 -2.27 22.22 25.43
N PHE A 216 -1.39 21.83 26.35
CA PHE A 216 -1.50 20.54 27.02
C PHE A 216 -2.67 20.51 27.99
N TYR A 217 -3.01 21.63 28.61
CA TYR A 217 -4.18 21.75 29.47
C TYR A 217 -5.49 21.51 28.71
N ILE A 218 -5.66 22.11 27.54
CA ILE A 218 -6.81 21.86 26.67
C ILE A 218 -6.80 20.42 26.19
N MET A 219 -5.65 19.87 25.79
CA MET A 219 -5.56 18.47 25.33
C MET A 219 -5.98 17.47 26.42
N ALA A 220 -5.53 17.69 27.65
CA ALA A 220 -5.85 16.83 28.78
C ALA A 220 -7.35 16.84 29.08
N ASN A 221 -7.97 18.03 29.11
CA ASN A 221 -9.38 18.18 29.46
C ASN A 221 -10.37 17.86 28.32
N THR A 222 -9.93 17.94 27.05
CA THR A 222 -10.83 17.75 25.89
C THR A 222 -10.59 16.46 25.14
N GLY A 223 -9.42 15.83 25.31
CA GLY A 223 -9.00 14.70 24.49
C GLY A 223 -8.70 15.06 23.04
N MET A 224 -8.60 16.34 22.67
CA MET A 224 -8.25 16.79 21.34
C MET A 224 -6.86 16.32 20.94
N ARG A 225 -6.70 15.98 19.66
CA ARG A 225 -5.39 15.61 19.11
C ARG A 225 -4.56 16.85 18.83
N VAL A 226 -3.22 16.72 18.88
CA VAL A 226 -2.30 17.84 18.64
C VAL A 226 -2.61 18.58 17.33
N GLY A 227 -2.93 17.88 16.25
CA GLY A 227 -3.27 18.52 14.99
C GLY A 227 -4.62 19.24 14.98
N GLU A 228 -5.55 18.83 15.81
CA GLU A 228 -6.86 19.48 15.98
C GLU A 228 -6.69 20.79 16.76
N ILE A 229 -5.89 20.77 17.83
CA ILE A 229 -5.60 21.96 18.63
C ILE A 229 -4.76 22.98 17.86
N THR A 230 -3.68 22.54 17.21
CA THR A 230 -2.82 23.45 16.43
C THR A 230 -3.51 24.01 15.19
N GLY A 231 -4.58 23.38 14.73
CA GLY A 231 -5.42 23.85 13.65
C GLY A 231 -6.58 24.74 14.09
N LEU A 232 -6.80 24.92 15.41
CA LEU A 232 -7.93 25.66 15.93
C LEU A 232 -7.82 27.15 15.57
N ARG A 233 -8.94 27.73 15.13
CA ARG A 233 -9.06 29.15 14.80
C ARG A 233 -10.03 29.83 15.75
N TRP A 234 -9.92 31.12 15.89
CA TRP A 234 -10.84 31.94 16.71
C TRP A 234 -12.31 31.77 16.33
N CYS A 235 -12.61 31.60 15.03
CA CYS A 235 -13.99 31.37 14.58
C CYS A 235 -14.54 29.98 14.95
N ASP A 236 -13.67 29.06 15.40
CA ASP A 236 -14.07 27.72 15.85
C ASP A 236 -14.34 27.69 17.37
N VAL A 237 -14.14 28.80 18.09
CA VAL A 237 -14.28 28.91 19.56
C VAL A 237 -15.39 29.90 19.92
N ASP A 238 -16.44 29.39 20.53
CA ASP A 238 -17.52 30.16 21.11
C ASP A 238 -17.29 30.30 22.62
N THR A 239 -16.73 31.44 23.04
CA THR A 239 -16.43 31.72 24.44
C THR A 239 -17.67 32.01 25.28
N GLU A 240 -18.78 32.48 24.66
CA GLU A 240 -20.03 32.77 25.38
C GLU A 240 -20.73 31.47 25.82
N ASN A 241 -20.78 30.52 24.94
CA ASN A 241 -21.41 29.21 25.19
C ASN A 241 -20.41 28.16 25.68
N GLY A 242 -19.11 28.40 25.62
CA GLY A 242 -18.05 27.47 26.02
C GLY A 242 -17.84 26.32 25.06
N ILE A 243 -18.05 26.55 23.77
CA ILE A 243 -18.04 25.52 22.70
C ILE A 243 -16.78 25.66 21.85
N ILE A 244 -16.12 24.51 21.57
CA ILE A 244 -15.04 24.40 20.58
C ILE A 244 -15.51 23.50 19.44
N SER A 245 -15.49 24.00 18.22
CA SER A 245 -15.87 23.27 17.01
C SER A 245 -14.64 22.69 16.30
N VAL A 246 -14.45 21.37 16.34
CA VAL A 246 -13.30 20.71 15.70
C VAL A 246 -13.63 20.37 14.25
N ASN A 247 -13.39 21.31 13.34
CA ASN A 247 -13.78 21.18 11.93
C ASN A 247 -12.63 20.72 11.03
N HIS A 248 -11.38 20.86 11.46
CA HIS A 248 -10.19 20.57 10.69
C HIS A 248 -9.01 20.16 11.59
N THR A 249 -7.95 19.71 10.97
CA THR A 249 -6.70 19.37 11.65
C THR A 249 -5.52 19.90 10.84
N LEU A 250 -4.54 20.49 11.51
CA LEU A 250 -3.29 20.90 10.91
C LEU A 250 -2.29 19.75 10.94
N VAL A 251 -1.70 19.43 9.81
CA VAL A 251 -0.75 18.33 9.68
C VAL A 251 0.51 18.82 8.97
N TYR A 252 1.67 18.56 9.55
CA TYR A 252 2.96 18.83 8.93
C TYR A 252 3.53 17.53 8.35
N TYR A 253 3.74 17.48 7.03
CA TYR A 253 4.32 16.33 6.36
C TYR A 253 5.00 16.71 5.05
N ASN A 254 5.82 15.82 4.51
CA ASN A 254 6.46 16.01 3.22
C ASN A 254 5.46 15.75 2.09
N HIS A 255 5.11 16.81 1.35
CA HIS A 255 4.18 16.75 0.23
C HIS A 255 4.80 16.14 -1.05
N ARG A 256 6.13 15.90 -1.04
CA ARG A 256 6.89 15.33 -2.17
C ARG A 256 6.76 16.15 -3.45
N ASP A 257 6.62 17.45 -3.28
CA ASP A 257 6.74 18.48 -4.29
C ASP A 257 8.03 19.30 -4.08
N GLU A 258 8.24 20.33 -4.87
CA GLU A 258 9.42 21.21 -4.78
C GLU A 258 9.52 21.96 -3.44
N LYS A 259 8.39 22.15 -2.74
CA LYS A 259 8.33 22.86 -1.45
C LYS A 259 8.68 21.94 -0.26
N GLY A 260 8.63 20.63 -0.43
CA GLY A 260 9.00 19.65 0.59
C GLY A 260 8.00 19.54 1.74
N CYS A 261 8.45 19.86 2.96
CA CYS A 261 7.62 19.75 4.16
C CYS A 261 6.93 21.08 4.47
N TYR A 262 5.60 21.07 4.58
CA TYR A 262 4.82 22.23 5.02
C TYR A 262 3.50 21.78 5.66
N PHE A 263 2.84 22.74 6.33
CA PHE A 263 1.56 22.52 6.96
C PHE A 263 0.42 22.41 5.93
N SER A 264 -0.49 21.50 6.18
CA SER A 264 -1.70 21.31 5.38
C SER A 264 -2.91 21.19 6.30
N ILE A 265 -4.00 21.83 5.91
CA ILE A 265 -5.28 21.72 6.61
C ILE A 265 -6.03 20.52 6.03
N ASN A 266 -6.35 19.55 6.89
CA ASN A 266 -7.07 18.36 6.55
C ASN A 266 -8.39 18.26 7.32
N THR A 267 -9.36 17.52 6.78
CA THR A 267 -10.58 17.17 7.53
C THR A 267 -10.25 16.20 8.67
N PRO A 268 -11.02 16.21 9.78
CA PRO A 268 -10.87 15.24 10.86
C PRO A 268 -10.94 13.80 10.37
N LYS A 269 -10.35 12.86 11.12
CA LYS A 269 -10.27 11.43 10.72
C LYS A 269 -11.63 10.74 10.68
N THR A 270 -12.59 11.16 11.49
CA THR A 270 -13.92 10.56 11.61
C THR A 270 -14.99 11.63 11.72
N LYS A 271 -16.20 11.35 11.25
CA LYS A 271 -17.36 12.23 11.47
C LYS A 271 -17.72 12.38 12.96
N ALA A 272 -17.42 11.37 13.78
CA ALA A 272 -17.53 11.40 15.22
C ALA A 272 -16.40 12.23 15.89
N GLY A 273 -15.39 12.66 15.12
CA GLY A 273 -14.34 13.58 15.55
C GLY A 273 -14.72 15.05 15.33
N MET A 274 -15.99 15.37 15.23
CA MET A 274 -16.56 16.72 15.38
C MET A 274 -17.35 16.78 16.69
N PRO A 275 -16.75 16.56 17.87
CA PRO A 275 -17.47 16.81 19.11
C PRO A 275 -17.61 18.33 19.25
N LEU A 276 -18.83 18.76 19.46
CA LEU A 276 -19.08 19.98 20.22
C LEU A 276 -18.50 19.70 21.62
N VAL A 277 -17.36 20.29 21.93
CA VAL A 277 -16.77 20.16 23.27
C VAL A 277 -17.45 21.24 24.13
N ASP A 278 -18.69 20.94 24.48
CA ASP A 278 -19.40 21.68 25.52
C ASP A 278 -18.61 21.55 26.83
N HIS A 279 -18.31 22.64 27.46
CA HIS A 279 -17.83 22.69 28.85
C HIS A 279 -16.36 23.04 29.13
N CYS A 280 -15.42 22.85 28.18
CA CYS A 280 -14.00 22.98 28.57
C CYS A 280 -13.51 24.42 28.81
N LEU A 281 -14.03 25.40 28.09
CA LEU A 281 -13.57 26.81 28.28
C LEU A 281 -14.04 27.41 29.61
N LYS A 282 -15.22 27.06 30.09
CA LYS A 282 -15.73 27.53 31.39
C LYS A 282 -14.99 26.93 32.57
N LEU A 283 -14.53 25.69 32.46
CA LEU A 283 -13.74 25.01 33.48
C LEU A 283 -12.28 25.42 33.50
N CYS A 284 -11.73 25.82 32.34
CA CYS A 284 -10.32 26.11 32.20
C CYS A 284 -9.91 27.52 32.69
N GLY A 285 -10.85 28.46 32.89
CA GLY A 285 -10.51 29.83 33.20
C GLY A 285 -9.58 30.50 32.16
N LEU A 286 -9.50 29.91 30.95
CA LEU A 286 -8.65 30.42 29.87
C LEU A 286 -9.29 31.67 29.26
N THR A 287 -8.48 32.72 29.13
CA THR A 287 -8.87 33.95 28.47
C THR A 287 -8.51 33.92 26.99
N CYS A 288 -9.06 34.85 26.21
CA CYS A 288 -8.69 35.02 24.80
C CYS A 288 -7.16 35.19 24.61
N ALA A 289 -6.46 35.81 25.57
CA ALA A 289 -5.01 35.98 25.54
C ALA A 289 -4.24 34.64 25.62
N ASP A 290 -4.79 33.64 26.31
CA ASP A 290 -4.15 32.34 26.44
C ASP A 290 -4.22 31.51 25.14
N ILE A 291 -5.20 31.80 24.28
CA ILE A 291 -5.39 31.13 22.99
C ILE A 291 -4.60 31.82 21.88
N ASP A 292 -4.31 33.15 21.99
CA ASP A 292 -3.44 33.89 21.05
C ASP A 292 -1.98 33.40 21.02
N LEU A 293 -1.56 32.62 22.03
CA LEU A 293 -0.23 32.03 22.08
C LEU A 293 0.03 30.98 20.98
N PHE A 294 -1.01 30.53 20.27
CA PHE A 294 -0.85 29.54 19.18
C PHE A 294 -0.34 30.17 17.87
N GLY A 295 -0.19 31.52 17.79
CA GLY A 295 0.60 32.20 16.74
C GLY A 295 0.21 31.91 15.30
N VAL A 296 -0.99 31.46 15.04
CA VAL A 296 -1.51 31.28 13.67
C VAL A 296 -2.23 32.56 13.27
N ASN A 297 -1.44 33.62 13.07
CA ASN A 297 -1.92 34.72 12.26
C ASN A 297 -2.06 34.27 10.82
N ALA A 298 -3.24 34.50 10.26
CA ALA A 298 -3.81 34.15 8.97
C ALA A 298 -2.87 34.13 7.78
#